data_9c2ea3858077bab12be98648023f0fb0
#
_entry.id   9c2ea3858077bab12be98648023f0fb0
#
_cell.length_a   1.000
_cell.length_b   1.000
_cell.length_c   1.000
_cell.angle_alpha   90.00
_cell.angle_beta   90.00
_cell.angle_gamma   90.00
#
_symmetry.space_group_name_H-M   'P 1'
#
loop_
_entity.id
_entity.type
_entity.pdbx_description
1 polymer ?
#
loop_
_entity_poly.entity_id
_entity_poly.type
_entity_poly.pdbx_seq_one_letter_code
_entity_poly.pdbx_strand_id
1 'polypeptide(L)'
;MENKIKITAGPYVFAARLETELAPQTCAAFLARLPFKSQIVHVRWSGEGVWIPLGDYEFGVGYENHTSYPSPGQFILYPGGISETEILLAYGGVHFASKMGQLAGNHFLTIVDGLENLMALGKMTLWKGAQDIVFEL
;
A
#
# COMPACT_ATOMS: atom_id res chain seq x y z
N MET A 1 -17.90 -4.65 14.72
CA MET A 1 -17.19 -5.22 13.56
C MET A 1 -15.83 -4.57 13.39
N GLU A 2 -14.81 -5.38 13.37
CA GLU A 2 -13.47 -4.85 13.24
C GLU A 2 -13.10 -4.67 11.77
N ASN A 3 -12.68 -3.47 11.43
CA ASN A 3 -12.16 -3.17 10.10
C ASN A 3 -10.66 -2.94 10.16
N LYS A 4 -10.00 -3.67 11.06
CA LYS A 4 -8.58 -3.46 11.30
C LYS A 4 -7.74 -4.63 10.80
N ILE A 5 -6.59 -4.27 10.27
CA ILE A 5 -5.61 -5.20 9.75
C ILE A 5 -4.32 -5.00 10.53
N LYS A 6 -3.71 -6.10 10.98
CA LYS A 6 -2.36 -6.04 11.55
C LYS A 6 -1.36 -6.14 10.42
N ILE A 7 -0.38 -5.25 10.43
CA ILE A 7 0.68 -5.23 9.42
C ILE A 7 2.02 -5.36 10.12
N THR A 8 2.80 -6.35 9.70
CA THR A 8 4.18 -6.50 10.14
C THR A 8 5.07 -6.23 8.94
N ALA A 9 5.89 -5.19 9.02
CA ALA A 9 6.78 -4.79 7.93
C ALA A 9 8.18 -4.63 8.49
N GLY A 10 9.10 -5.48 8.05
CA GLY A 10 10.42 -5.55 8.65
C GLY A 10 10.27 -5.80 10.15
N PRO A 11 10.94 -4.99 11.00
CA PRO A 11 10.83 -5.14 12.46
C PRO A 11 9.65 -4.39 13.08
N TYR A 12 8.81 -3.71 12.26
CA TYR A 12 7.77 -2.81 12.76
C TYR A 12 6.39 -3.43 12.64
N VAL A 13 5.51 -3.11 13.60
CA VAL A 13 4.12 -3.58 13.61
C VAL A 13 3.22 -2.36 13.57
N PHE A 14 2.21 -2.43 12.70
CA PHE A 14 1.22 -1.37 12.53
C PHE A 14 -0.18 -1.97 12.62
N ALA A 15 -1.15 -1.13 12.96
CA ALA A 15 -2.56 -1.47 12.79
C ALA A 15 -3.15 -0.48 11.79
N ALA A 16 -3.98 -0.97 10.91
CA ALA A 16 -4.58 -0.15 9.87
C ALA A 16 -6.08 -0.39 9.80
N ARG A 17 -6.79 0.65 9.36
CA ARG A 17 -8.24 0.62 9.18
C ARG A 17 -8.56 0.45 7.69
N LEU A 18 -9.47 -0.47 7.38
CA LEU A 18 -9.99 -0.62 6.02
C LEU A 18 -10.97 0.51 5.72
N GLU A 19 -10.84 1.11 4.54
CA GLU A 19 -11.74 2.17 4.08
C GLU A 19 -12.94 1.54 3.38
N THR A 20 -13.76 0.84 4.15
CA THR A 20 -14.85 0.03 3.59
C THR A 20 -15.98 0.83 2.99
N GLU A 21 -16.17 2.09 3.42
CA GLU A 21 -17.22 2.92 2.85
C GLU A 21 -16.84 3.51 1.50
N LEU A 22 -15.58 3.93 1.35
CA LEU A 22 -15.13 4.61 0.14
C LEU A 22 -14.53 3.65 -0.89
N ALA A 23 -14.02 2.50 -0.45
CA ALA A 23 -13.40 1.51 -1.33
C ALA A 23 -13.89 0.11 -0.99
N PRO A 24 -15.21 -0.14 -1.07
CA PRO A 24 -15.78 -1.42 -0.62
C PRO A 24 -15.30 -2.61 -1.44
N GLN A 25 -15.16 -2.47 -2.75
CA GLN A 25 -14.75 -3.58 -3.60
C GLN A 25 -13.28 -3.93 -3.38
N THR A 26 -12.44 -2.90 -3.25
CA THR A 26 -11.01 -3.09 -3.02
C THR A 26 -10.78 -3.73 -1.66
N CYS A 27 -11.48 -3.27 -0.63
CA CYS A 27 -11.37 -3.85 0.71
C CYS A 27 -11.81 -5.31 0.72
N ALA A 28 -12.93 -5.64 0.06
CA ALA A 28 -13.40 -7.02 -0.01
C ALA A 28 -12.41 -7.91 -0.73
N ALA A 29 -11.85 -7.43 -1.84
CA ALA A 29 -10.87 -8.21 -2.61
C ALA A 29 -9.61 -8.46 -1.80
N PHE A 30 -9.16 -7.46 -1.06
CA PHE A 30 -7.97 -7.60 -0.23
C PHE A 30 -8.22 -8.55 0.95
N LEU A 31 -9.36 -8.40 1.62
CA LEU A 31 -9.72 -9.27 2.75
C LEU A 31 -9.77 -10.74 2.34
N ALA A 32 -10.24 -11.03 1.13
CA ALA A 32 -10.34 -12.39 0.64
C ALA A 32 -8.97 -13.07 0.47
N ARG A 33 -7.90 -12.29 0.50
CA ARG A 33 -6.55 -12.79 0.26
C ARG A 33 -5.69 -12.84 1.53
N LEU A 34 -6.28 -12.52 2.68
CA LEU A 34 -5.52 -12.57 3.93
C LEU A 34 -5.32 -13.99 4.42
N PRO A 35 -4.21 -14.34 5.04
CA PRO A 35 -3.05 -13.48 5.23
C PRO A 35 -2.32 -13.24 3.90
N PHE A 36 -1.92 -11.99 3.68
CA PHE A 36 -1.23 -11.61 2.47
C PHE A 36 0.23 -11.31 2.81
N LYS A 37 1.14 -12.04 2.21
CA LYS A 37 2.57 -11.94 2.48
C LYS A 37 3.31 -11.53 1.21
N SER A 38 4.19 -10.56 1.33
CA SER A 38 4.95 -10.09 0.19
C SER A 38 6.19 -9.35 0.68
N GLN A 39 6.74 -8.51 -0.18
CA GLN A 39 7.88 -7.67 0.15
C GLN A 39 7.62 -6.26 -0.35
N ILE A 40 8.14 -5.27 0.38
CA ILE A 40 8.10 -3.88 -0.04
C ILE A 40 9.47 -3.45 -0.54
N VAL A 41 9.45 -2.62 -1.58
CA VAL A 41 10.63 -2.04 -2.20
C VAL A 41 10.43 -0.53 -2.26
N HIS A 42 11.50 0.26 -2.15
CA HIS A 42 11.38 1.71 -2.16
C HIS A 42 11.10 2.24 -3.57
N VAL A 43 10.23 3.25 -3.68
CA VAL A 43 9.83 3.83 -4.96
C VAL A 43 10.28 5.29 -5.08
N ARG A 44 11.59 5.51 -5.11
CA ARG A 44 12.16 6.85 -5.20
C ARG A 44 11.58 7.69 -6.34
N TRP A 45 11.19 7.05 -7.42
CA TRP A 45 10.60 7.76 -8.56
C TRP A 45 9.23 8.36 -8.27
N SER A 46 8.55 7.90 -7.23
CA SER A 46 7.30 8.50 -6.77
C SER A 46 7.49 9.39 -5.55
N GLY A 47 8.63 9.27 -4.87
CA GLY A 47 8.93 10.06 -3.70
C GLY A 47 9.19 9.21 -2.46
N GLU A 48 8.55 9.56 -1.35
CA GLU A 48 8.73 8.87 -0.08
C GLU A 48 7.66 7.81 0.10
N GLY A 49 7.83 6.71 -0.62
CA GLY A 49 6.90 5.59 -0.59
C GLY A 49 7.61 4.27 -0.76
N VAL A 50 6.90 3.21 -0.40
CA VAL A 50 7.33 1.83 -0.61
C VAL A 50 6.20 1.09 -1.32
N TRP A 51 6.52 0.08 -2.12
CA TRP A 51 5.49 -0.59 -2.90
C TRP A 51 5.67 -2.10 -2.88
N ILE A 52 4.57 -2.79 -3.15
CA ILE A 52 4.55 -4.23 -3.36
C ILE A 52 4.29 -4.43 -4.85
N PRO A 53 5.31 -4.76 -5.64
CA PRO A 53 5.11 -5.02 -7.07
C PRO A 53 4.46 -6.38 -7.27
N LEU A 54 3.39 -6.43 -8.06
CA LEU A 54 2.60 -7.65 -8.22
C LEU A 54 2.46 -8.09 -9.68
N GLY A 55 3.15 -7.41 -10.61
CA GLY A 55 3.18 -7.84 -12.00
C GLY A 55 1.79 -7.87 -12.63
N ASP A 56 1.42 -9.03 -13.18
CA ASP A 56 0.13 -9.20 -13.84
C ASP A 56 -0.96 -9.76 -12.93
N TYR A 57 -0.74 -9.73 -11.62
CA TYR A 57 -1.74 -10.19 -10.65
C TYR A 57 -3.01 -9.35 -10.76
N GLU A 58 -4.16 -9.99 -10.65
CA GLU A 58 -5.44 -9.29 -10.77
C GLU A 58 -6.27 -9.40 -9.51
N PHE A 59 -6.69 -8.23 -8.99
CA PHE A 59 -7.60 -8.19 -7.86
C PHE A 59 -9.06 -8.20 -8.28
N GLY A 60 -9.32 -7.95 -9.57
CA GLY A 60 -10.68 -7.96 -10.09
C GLY A 60 -11.48 -6.73 -9.72
N VAL A 61 -10.82 -5.60 -9.50
CA VAL A 61 -11.50 -4.35 -9.13
C VAL A 61 -11.15 -3.26 -10.13
N GLY A 62 -12.07 -2.30 -10.28
CA GLY A 62 -11.80 -1.07 -11.01
C GLY A 62 -11.39 0.04 -10.06
N TYR A 63 -11.45 1.27 -10.55
CA TYR A 63 -11.12 2.42 -9.71
C TYR A 63 -12.26 2.78 -8.78
N GLU A 64 -11.91 3.05 -7.54
CA GLU A 64 -12.81 3.62 -6.53
C GLU A 64 -11.94 4.33 -5.50
N ASN A 65 -12.37 5.49 -5.04
CA ASN A 65 -11.63 6.29 -4.04
C ASN A 65 -10.15 6.46 -4.42
N HIS A 66 -9.89 6.67 -5.71
CA HIS A 66 -8.51 6.67 -6.21
C HIS A 66 -7.85 8.04 -6.09
N THR A 67 -6.55 8.03 -5.92
CA THR A 67 -5.74 9.23 -5.78
C THR A 67 -4.35 8.98 -6.37
N SER A 68 -3.72 10.06 -6.81
CA SER A 68 -2.31 10.05 -7.22
C SER A 68 -1.41 10.61 -6.11
N TYR A 69 -1.99 11.10 -5.02
CA TYR A 69 -1.26 11.78 -3.95
C TYR A 69 -1.66 11.23 -2.58
N PRO A 70 -1.29 9.97 -2.27
CA PRO A 70 -1.62 9.44 -0.95
C PRO A 70 -0.87 10.18 0.13
N SER A 71 -1.51 10.33 1.30
CA SER A 71 -0.89 10.92 2.47
C SER A 71 -0.12 9.85 3.26
N PRO A 72 0.83 10.25 4.12
CA PRO A 72 1.56 9.27 4.93
C PRO A 72 0.64 8.34 5.72
N GLY A 73 0.91 7.05 5.63
CA GLY A 73 0.09 6.03 6.28
C GLY A 73 -1.01 5.46 5.42
N GLN A 74 -1.22 6.02 4.23
CA GLN A 74 -2.25 5.52 3.32
C GLN A 74 -1.68 4.51 2.34
N PHE A 75 -2.38 3.39 2.20
CA PHE A 75 -2.08 2.39 1.16
C PHE A 75 -3.04 2.60 0.00
N ILE A 76 -2.48 2.59 -1.21
CA ILE A 76 -3.29 2.62 -2.43
C ILE A 76 -3.02 1.37 -3.24
N LEU A 77 -4.08 0.85 -3.87
CA LEU A 77 -4.01 -0.33 -4.72
C LEU A 77 -4.24 0.09 -6.16
N TYR A 78 -3.24 -0.13 -7.00
CA TYR A 78 -3.33 0.13 -8.43
C TYR A 78 -3.76 -1.16 -9.12
N PRO A 79 -4.93 -1.17 -9.79
CA PRO A 79 -5.47 -2.42 -10.35
C PRO A 79 -4.80 -2.89 -11.63
N GLY A 80 -3.81 -2.17 -12.14
CA GLY A 80 -3.12 -2.57 -13.35
C GLY A 80 -3.64 -1.85 -14.58
N GLY A 81 -3.14 -2.20 -15.74
CA GLY A 81 -3.54 -1.65 -17.03
C GLY A 81 -2.38 -0.99 -17.75
N ILE A 82 -1.98 0.21 -17.31
CA ILE A 82 -0.88 0.94 -17.95
C ILE A 82 0.46 0.39 -17.46
N SER A 83 0.53 0.08 -16.17
CA SER A 83 1.72 -0.46 -15.52
C SER A 83 1.32 -1.71 -14.75
N GLU A 84 2.25 -2.32 -14.02
CA GLU A 84 1.93 -3.54 -13.28
C GLU A 84 1.06 -3.23 -12.06
N THR A 85 0.27 -4.21 -11.66
CA THR A 85 -0.53 -4.16 -10.44
C THR A 85 0.39 -3.95 -9.24
N GLU A 86 -0.03 -3.13 -8.28
CA GLU A 86 0.80 -2.83 -7.13
C GLU A 86 -0.01 -2.28 -5.97
N ILE A 87 0.58 -2.40 -4.78
CA ILE A 87 0.10 -1.73 -3.58
C ILE A 87 1.22 -0.82 -3.12
N LEU A 88 0.90 0.46 -2.89
CA LEU A 88 1.89 1.45 -2.49
C LEU A 88 1.51 2.06 -1.14
N LEU A 89 2.49 2.23 -0.27
CA LEU A 89 2.34 2.90 1.03
C LEU A 89 3.18 4.16 1.02
N ALA A 90 2.54 5.30 1.26
CA ALA A 90 3.25 6.55 1.42
C ALA A 90 3.76 6.68 2.86
N TYR A 91 5.02 7.09 3.03
CA TYR A 91 5.54 7.40 4.36
C TYR A 91 5.92 8.88 4.47
N GLY A 92 5.81 9.60 3.38
CA GLY A 92 6.06 11.03 3.28
C GLY A 92 5.38 11.55 2.03
N GLY A 93 5.99 12.50 1.34
CA GLY A 93 5.42 13.08 0.12
C GLY A 93 5.51 12.11 -1.05
N VAL A 94 4.39 11.82 -1.69
CA VAL A 94 4.31 10.90 -2.82
C VAL A 94 3.45 11.50 -3.93
N HIS A 95 3.97 11.44 -5.15
CA HIS A 95 3.20 11.61 -6.37
C HIS A 95 3.28 10.26 -7.09
N PHE A 96 2.19 9.51 -7.07
CA PHE A 96 2.19 8.13 -7.57
C PHE A 96 2.38 8.13 -9.08
N ALA A 97 3.44 7.49 -9.55
CA ALA A 97 3.80 7.49 -10.95
C ALA A 97 4.59 6.23 -11.29
N SER A 98 4.62 5.93 -12.59
CA SER A 98 5.48 4.91 -13.17
C SER A 98 6.32 5.57 -14.25
N LYS A 99 7.16 4.80 -14.91
CA LYS A 99 7.88 5.32 -16.08
C LYS A 99 6.94 5.70 -17.22
N MET A 100 5.67 5.28 -17.13
CA MET A 100 4.64 5.63 -18.11
C MET A 100 3.90 6.91 -17.76
N GLY A 101 4.26 7.56 -16.64
CA GLY A 101 3.64 8.80 -16.20
C GLY A 101 2.82 8.60 -14.93
N GLN A 102 1.95 9.57 -14.66
CA GLN A 102 1.14 9.59 -13.46
C GLN A 102 0.14 8.42 -13.44
N LEU A 103 0.01 7.81 -12.28
CA LEU A 103 -0.97 6.75 -12.03
C LEU A 103 -1.87 7.17 -10.87
N ALA A 104 -3.00 6.46 -10.73
CA ALA A 104 -3.88 6.63 -9.57
C ALA A 104 -4.17 5.25 -8.99
N GLY A 105 -4.22 5.17 -7.67
CA GLY A 105 -4.52 3.93 -6.97
C GLY A 105 -5.64 4.12 -5.97
N ASN A 106 -6.33 3.03 -5.66
CA ASN A 106 -7.47 3.04 -4.76
C ASN A 106 -6.99 3.11 -3.31
N HIS A 107 -7.33 4.19 -2.62
CA HIS A 107 -7.02 4.31 -1.19
C HIS A 107 -7.99 3.41 -0.43
N PHE A 108 -7.46 2.30 0.13
CA PHE A 108 -8.29 1.27 0.75
C PHE A 108 -7.90 0.94 2.19
N LEU A 109 -6.75 1.42 2.65
CA LEU A 109 -6.21 1.04 3.96
C LEU A 109 -5.43 2.21 4.53
N THR A 110 -5.61 2.50 5.83
CA THR A 110 -4.95 3.63 6.48
C THR A 110 -4.38 3.18 7.81
N ILE A 111 -3.08 3.39 8.01
CA ILE A 111 -2.43 3.08 9.29
C ILE A 111 -2.98 4.00 10.37
N VAL A 112 -3.42 3.40 11.48
CA VAL A 112 -3.95 4.15 12.62
C VAL A 112 -3.08 4.00 13.87
N ASP A 113 -2.27 2.95 13.96
CA ASP A 113 -1.33 2.72 15.06
C ASP A 113 0.05 2.42 14.49
N GLY A 114 1.08 2.98 15.09
CA GLY A 114 2.46 2.74 14.69
C GLY A 114 3.01 3.80 13.76
N LEU A 115 2.27 4.88 13.53
CA LEU A 115 2.71 5.96 12.64
C LEU A 115 4.08 6.52 12.99
N GLU A 116 4.45 6.48 14.27
CA GLU A 116 5.75 6.97 14.72
C GLU A 116 6.91 6.16 14.12
N ASN A 117 6.65 4.94 13.65
CA ASN A 117 7.68 4.08 13.05
C ASN A 117 7.67 4.10 11.52
N LEU A 118 6.75 4.85 10.92
CA LEU A 118 6.55 4.80 9.48
C LEU A 118 7.75 5.36 8.71
N MET A 119 8.29 6.49 9.14
CA MET A 119 9.47 7.08 8.50
C MET A 119 10.67 6.14 8.62
N ALA A 120 10.84 5.49 9.77
CA ALA A 120 11.94 4.54 9.97
C ALA A 120 11.83 3.35 9.01
N LEU A 121 10.61 2.85 8.78
CA LEU A 121 10.38 1.77 7.83
C LEU A 121 10.76 2.21 6.41
N GLY A 122 10.34 3.42 6.02
CA GLY A 122 10.66 3.94 4.69
C GLY A 122 12.16 4.10 4.48
N LYS A 123 12.85 4.66 5.46
CA LYS A 123 14.29 4.86 5.38
C LYS A 123 15.04 3.52 5.38
N MET A 124 14.57 2.56 6.18
CA MET A 124 15.15 1.23 6.18
C MET A 124 15.05 0.58 4.80
N THR A 125 13.87 0.68 4.18
CA THR A 125 13.66 0.11 2.85
C THR A 125 14.55 0.79 1.83
N LEU A 126 14.71 2.11 1.95
CA LEU A 126 15.56 2.86 1.03
C LEU A 126 17.03 2.43 1.10
N TRP A 127 17.55 2.25 2.32
CA TRP A 127 18.99 2.01 2.50
C TRP A 127 19.36 0.56 2.69
N LYS A 128 18.44 -0.28 3.15
CA LYS A 128 18.72 -1.70 3.42
C LYS A 128 18.11 -2.63 2.37
N GLY A 129 17.20 -2.13 1.53
CA GLY A 129 16.57 -2.93 0.50
C GLY A 129 15.22 -3.48 0.91
N ALA A 130 14.73 -4.48 0.17
CA ALA A 130 13.41 -5.03 0.35
C ALA A 130 13.19 -5.55 1.77
N GLN A 131 11.98 -5.31 2.29
CA GLN A 131 11.57 -5.78 3.61
C GLN A 131 10.34 -6.65 3.46
N ASP A 132 10.25 -7.69 4.30
CA ASP A 132 9.05 -8.54 4.31
C ASP A 132 7.88 -7.75 4.86
N ILE A 133 6.68 -8.01 4.33
CA ILE A 133 5.45 -7.42 4.83
C ILE A 133 4.37 -8.49 4.90
N VAL A 134 3.61 -8.50 6.00
CA VAL A 134 2.52 -9.43 6.23
C VAL A 134 1.30 -8.65 6.69
N PHE A 135 0.18 -8.91 6.00
CA PHE A 135 -1.12 -8.35 6.38
C PHE A 135 -1.98 -9.50 6.90
N GLU A 136 -2.57 -9.32 8.07
CA GLU A 136 -3.41 -10.35 8.68
C GLU A 136 -4.46 -9.72 9.59
N LEU A 137 -5.47 -10.50 9.93
CA LEU A 137 -6.52 -10.07 10.86
C LEU A 137 -6.04 -10.11 12.29
#